data_20bd98c81d8ca10353c8c7bd65195c33
#
_entry.id   20bd98c81d8ca10353c8c7bd65195c33
#
_cell.length_a   1.000
_cell.length_b   1.000
_cell.length_c   1.000
_cell.angle_alpha   90.00
_cell.angle_beta   90.00
_cell.angle_gamma   90.00
#
_symmetry.space_group_name_H-M   'P 1'
#
loop_
_entity.id
_entity.type
_entity.pdbx_description
1 polymer ?
#
loop_
_entity_poly.entity_id
_entity_poly.type
_entity_poly.pdbx_seq_one_letter_code
_entity_poly.pdbx_strand_id
1 'polypeptide(L)'
;MKKETLFPLAATVGGIVAFLLRFLQNRTGFEAATGLPVSGNLPGIALVIWLILMAAGLFVLSRKLPAYNDVDFPILFSSDNKSILFLPVIGILLIALSGLADLYEYLTLNNLLVQLKSAADPYGTVVENSVKCFTPASQLILGAASILAAGALFSTVADCQKKGHRKAFNGVYLLIPPVALVVRLVFTYRLESVNPSLEAYYTELLALVFLTLAFYTLSSFAFNAGNLRRFAFFVGLSLAFVFPSLADGGPHLSSLLLYAGSAVALMGFLMLSLSEPSESTEEAF
;
A
#
# COMPACT_ATOMS: atom_id res chain seq x y z
N MET A 1 -0.43 12.42 26.01
CA MET A 1 -0.85 11.72 24.76
C MET A 1 -1.26 10.31 25.13
N LYS A 2 -2.47 9.87 24.77
CA LYS A 2 -2.89 8.48 24.95
C LYS A 2 -1.90 7.58 24.18
N LYS A 3 -1.53 6.43 24.73
CA LYS A 3 -0.55 5.50 24.13
C LYS A 3 -1.00 5.04 22.73
N GLU A 4 -2.29 5.08 22.46
CA GLU A 4 -2.97 4.70 21.22
C GLU A 4 -2.67 5.65 20.06
N THR A 5 -2.46 6.94 20.31
CA THR A 5 -2.14 7.93 19.26
C THR A 5 -0.64 8.02 18.98
N LEU A 6 0.20 7.51 19.88
CA LEU A 6 1.66 7.58 19.74
C LEU A 6 2.17 6.71 18.57
N PHE A 7 1.60 5.51 18.41
CA PHE A 7 2.04 4.57 17.36
C PHE A 7 1.76 5.11 15.94
N PRO A 8 0.52 5.51 15.58
CA PRO A 8 0.24 6.10 14.28
C PRO A 8 1.07 7.35 13.99
N LEU A 9 1.25 8.21 14.99
CA LEU A 9 2.06 9.42 14.86
C LEU A 9 3.53 9.09 14.58
N ALA A 10 4.13 8.17 15.34
CA ALA A 10 5.52 7.75 15.15
C ALA A 10 5.75 7.14 13.76
N ALA A 11 4.82 6.30 13.28
CA ALA A 11 4.88 5.71 11.95
C ALA A 11 4.81 6.77 10.84
N THR A 12 3.90 7.74 10.97
CA THR A 12 3.74 8.81 9.98
C THR A 12 4.94 9.76 9.96
N VAL A 13 5.39 10.24 11.12
CA VAL A 13 6.55 11.14 11.22
C VAL A 13 7.81 10.44 10.71
N GLY A 14 8.02 9.17 11.08
CA GLY A 14 9.15 8.39 10.60
C GLY A 14 9.12 8.17 9.09
N GLY A 15 7.93 7.95 8.52
CA GLY A 15 7.72 7.87 7.08
C GLY A 15 8.07 9.18 6.36
N ILE A 16 7.65 10.33 6.90
CA ILE A 16 8.00 11.66 6.34
C ILE A 16 9.53 11.86 6.31
N VAL A 17 10.24 11.48 7.38
CA VAL A 17 11.71 11.54 7.38
C VAL A 17 12.31 10.64 6.30
N ALA A 18 11.77 9.41 6.14
CA ALA A 18 12.21 8.50 5.08
C ALA A 18 11.95 9.07 3.68
N PHE A 19 10.80 9.75 3.46
CA PHE A 19 10.50 10.48 2.22
C PHE A 19 11.55 11.55 1.93
N LEU A 20 11.88 12.39 2.90
CA LEU A 20 12.88 13.46 2.74
C LEU A 20 14.28 12.89 2.43
N LEU A 21 14.70 11.83 3.11
CA LEU A 21 15.97 11.16 2.84
C LEU A 21 16.01 10.57 1.42
N ARG A 22 14.91 9.93 0.99
CA ARG A 22 14.80 9.40 -0.37
C ARG A 22 14.80 10.49 -1.42
N PHE A 23 14.09 11.58 -1.18
CA PHE A 23 14.08 12.73 -2.06
C PHE A 23 15.49 13.34 -2.23
N LEU A 24 16.25 13.43 -1.14
CA LEU A 24 17.66 13.87 -1.20
C LEU A 24 18.52 12.86 -1.96
N GLN A 25 18.34 11.56 -1.72
CA GLN A 25 19.04 10.50 -2.44
C GLN A 25 18.79 10.58 -3.95
N ASN A 26 17.55 10.80 -4.37
CA ASN A 26 17.20 10.89 -5.79
C ASN A 26 17.86 12.09 -6.48
N ARG A 27 18.17 13.16 -5.73
CA ARG A 27 18.84 14.35 -6.28
C ARG A 27 20.36 14.29 -6.27
N THR A 28 20.97 13.55 -5.35
CA THR A 28 22.41 13.57 -5.13
C THR A 28 23.08 12.21 -5.27
N GLY A 29 22.31 11.13 -5.28
CA GLY A 29 22.81 9.78 -5.18
C GLY A 29 22.91 9.03 -6.49
N PHE A 30 22.48 9.61 -7.60
CA PHE A 30 22.54 8.98 -8.91
C PHE A 30 23.26 9.89 -9.90
N GLU A 31 24.07 9.29 -10.77
CA GLU A 31 24.72 9.99 -11.86
C GLU A 31 23.69 10.40 -12.92
N ALA A 32 23.67 11.67 -13.31
CA ALA A 32 22.70 12.19 -14.29
C ALA A 32 22.84 11.53 -15.69
N ALA A 33 24.05 11.06 -16.04
CA ALA A 33 24.33 10.48 -17.36
C ALA A 33 23.97 8.99 -17.46
N THR A 34 24.19 8.23 -16.40
CA THR A 34 24.07 6.77 -16.41
C THR A 34 22.90 6.23 -15.58
N GLY A 35 22.37 7.04 -14.67
CA GLY A 35 21.36 6.63 -13.69
C GLY A 35 21.90 5.62 -12.66
N LEU A 36 23.23 5.41 -12.61
CA LEU A 36 23.84 4.50 -11.65
C LEU A 36 24.04 5.18 -10.30
N PRO A 37 23.98 4.42 -9.19
CA PRO A 37 24.20 4.97 -7.87
C PRO A 37 25.66 5.40 -7.69
N VAL A 38 25.84 6.59 -7.13
CA VAL A 38 27.17 7.12 -6.78
C VAL A 38 27.70 6.37 -5.56
N SER A 39 28.90 5.81 -5.65
CA SER A 39 29.53 5.12 -4.52
C SER A 39 29.71 6.05 -3.32
N GLY A 40 29.33 5.60 -2.11
CA GLY A 40 29.41 6.40 -0.89
C GLY A 40 28.32 7.46 -0.72
N ASN A 41 27.19 7.32 -1.41
CA ASN A 41 26.03 8.18 -1.29
C ASN A 41 25.50 8.23 0.16
N LEU A 42 25.82 9.30 0.90
CA LEU A 42 25.44 9.49 2.29
C LEU A 42 23.90 9.46 2.51
N PRO A 43 23.06 10.14 1.73
CA PRO A 43 21.60 10.06 1.86
C PRO A 43 21.07 8.64 1.71
N GLY A 44 21.59 7.82 0.79
CA GLY A 44 21.17 6.44 0.62
C GLY A 44 21.53 5.56 1.82
N ILE A 45 22.74 5.69 2.33
CA ILE A 45 23.18 5.00 3.56
C ILE A 45 22.33 5.44 4.76
N ALA A 46 22.08 6.73 4.90
CA ALA A 46 21.24 7.28 5.98
C ALA A 46 19.80 6.77 5.90
N LEU A 47 19.24 6.65 4.69
CA LEU A 47 17.89 6.07 4.48
C LEU A 47 17.82 4.63 4.95
N VAL A 48 18.78 3.78 4.58
CA VAL A 48 18.80 2.37 4.99
C VAL A 48 18.91 2.24 6.52
N ILE A 49 19.84 2.99 7.14
CA ILE A 49 19.96 3.02 8.60
C ILE A 49 18.67 3.48 9.25
N TRP A 50 18.04 4.55 8.72
CA TRP A 50 16.78 5.07 9.24
C TRP A 50 15.66 4.03 9.17
N LEU A 51 15.51 3.34 8.05
CA LEU A 51 14.49 2.29 7.87
C LEU A 51 14.67 1.12 8.86
N ILE A 52 15.92 0.72 9.12
CA ILE A 52 16.23 -0.32 10.12
C ILE A 52 15.86 0.17 11.54
N LEU A 53 16.22 1.40 11.90
CA LEU A 53 15.88 1.99 13.18
C LEU A 53 14.37 2.14 13.35
N MET A 54 13.66 2.56 12.30
CA MET A 54 12.20 2.62 12.25
C MET A 54 11.57 1.25 12.47
N ALA A 55 12.05 0.22 11.78
CA ALA A 55 11.54 -1.15 11.95
C ALA A 55 11.71 -1.64 13.39
N ALA A 56 12.89 -1.43 13.99
CA ALA A 56 13.16 -1.77 15.39
C ALA A 56 12.29 -0.96 16.36
N GLY A 57 12.16 0.34 16.16
CA GLY A 57 11.33 1.23 16.97
C GLY A 57 9.86 0.87 16.92
N LEU A 58 9.31 0.64 15.72
CA LEU A 58 7.91 0.22 15.51
C LEU A 58 7.64 -1.16 16.13
N PHE A 59 8.61 -2.08 16.06
CA PHE A 59 8.49 -3.38 16.71
C PHE A 59 8.37 -3.25 18.24
N VAL A 60 9.23 -2.44 18.86
CA VAL A 60 9.16 -2.18 20.31
C VAL A 60 7.86 -1.46 20.68
N LEU A 61 7.43 -0.51 19.84
CA LEU A 61 6.21 0.26 20.08
C LEU A 61 4.95 -0.61 19.94
N SER A 62 4.92 -1.50 18.97
CA SER A 62 3.79 -2.43 18.73
C SER A 62 3.59 -3.38 19.92
N ARG A 63 4.67 -3.78 20.60
CA ARG A 63 4.58 -4.61 21.83
C ARG A 63 3.90 -3.91 23.00
N LYS A 64 3.86 -2.58 23.01
CA LYS A 64 3.19 -1.80 24.05
C LYS A 64 1.68 -1.63 23.82
N LEU A 65 1.20 -2.01 22.62
CA LEU A 65 -0.22 -2.02 22.32
C LEU A 65 -0.95 -3.17 23.03
N PRO A 66 -2.26 -3.03 23.27
CA PRO A 66 -3.05 -4.10 23.88
C PRO A 66 -2.96 -5.38 23.03
N ALA A 67 -2.97 -6.52 23.71
CA ALA A 67 -2.93 -7.83 23.04
C ALA A 67 -4.37 -8.31 22.85
N TYR A 68 -5.05 -7.79 21.83
CA TYR A 68 -6.30 -8.39 21.38
C TYR A 68 -5.96 -9.56 20.46
N ASN A 69 -6.21 -10.77 20.96
CA ASN A 69 -6.08 -12.01 20.21
C ASN A 69 -7.47 -12.61 20.06
N ASP A 70 -7.75 -13.18 18.88
CA ASP A 70 -8.97 -13.95 18.62
C ASP A 70 -10.29 -13.15 18.77
N VAL A 71 -10.24 -11.83 18.53
CA VAL A 71 -11.42 -10.96 18.51
C VAL A 71 -11.99 -10.90 17.09
N ASP A 72 -13.30 -11.04 16.99
CA ASP A 72 -14.04 -10.95 15.72
C ASP A 72 -13.82 -9.58 15.05
N PHE A 73 -13.61 -9.59 13.73
CA PHE A 73 -13.42 -8.39 12.94
C PHE A 73 -14.48 -7.31 13.18
N PRO A 74 -15.81 -7.62 13.18
CA PRO A 74 -16.84 -6.61 13.39
C PRO A 74 -16.81 -5.95 14.76
N ILE A 75 -16.29 -6.65 15.77
CA ILE A 75 -16.19 -6.13 17.14
C ILE A 75 -15.05 -5.12 17.25
N LEU A 76 -13.88 -5.48 16.73
CA LEU A 76 -12.67 -4.65 16.85
C LEU A 76 -12.68 -3.41 15.95
N PHE A 77 -13.31 -3.51 14.76
CA PHE A 77 -13.30 -2.44 13.76
C PHE A 77 -14.62 -1.67 13.68
N SER A 78 -15.61 -1.96 14.55
CA SER A 78 -16.82 -1.15 14.62
C SER A 78 -16.56 0.15 15.37
N SER A 79 -17.06 1.26 14.83
CA SER A 79 -16.98 2.56 15.49
C SER A 79 -18.23 3.40 15.22
N ASP A 80 -18.71 4.09 16.27
CA ASP A 80 -19.77 5.09 16.15
C ASP A 80 -19.26 6.41 15.59
N ASN A 81 -17.96 6.63 15.64
CA ASN A 81 -17.37 7.88 15.21
C ASN A 81 -17.19 7.89 13.68
N LYS A 82 -18.15 8.54 12.99
CA LYS A 82 -18.11 8.68 11.53
C LYS A 82 -16.84 9.35 11.01
N SER A 83 -16.19 10.19 11.82
CA SER A 83 -14.95 10.87 11.42
C SER A 83 -13.78 9.90 11.25
N ILE A 84 -13.70 8.84 12.05
CA ILE A 84 -12.64 7.83 11.93
C ILE A 84 -12.89 6.93 10.72
N LEU A 85 -14.17 6.60 10.43
CA LEU A 85 -14.56 5.83 9.25
C LEU A 85 -14.29 6.55 7.93
N PHE A 86 -14.18 7.88 7.95
CA PHE A 86 -13.89 8.66 6.75
C PHE A 86 -12.47 8.39 6.18
N LEU A 87 -11.50 8.10 7.05
CA LEU A 87 -10.11 7.86 6.64
C LEU A 87 -9.97 6.61 5.75
N PRO A 88 -10.46 5.41 6.14
CA PRO A 88 -10.38 4.25 5.25
C PRO A 88 -11.18 4.46 3.95
N VAL A 89 -12.29 5.19 3.98
CA VAL A 89 -13.07 5.50 2.76
C VAL A 89 -12.26 6.32 1.77
N ILE A 90 -11.51 7.34 2.22
CA ILE A 90 -10.61 8.11 1.35
C ILE A 90 -9.56 7.18 0.72
N GLY A 91 -8.93 6.32 1.52
CA GLY A 91 -7.96 5.36 1.01
C GLY A 91 -8.54 4.43 -0.07
N ILE A 92 -9.76 3.92 0.16
CA ILE A 92 -10.47 3.07 -0.80
C ILE A 92 -10.77 3.81 -2.10
N LEU A 93 -11.18 5.08 -2.03
CA LEU A 93 -11.39 5.91 -3.21
C LEU A 93 -10.11 6.11 -4.02
N LEU A 94 -8.96 6.32 -3.36
CA LEU A 94 -7.68 6.42 -4.03
C LEU A 94 -7.28 5.10 -4.71
N ILE A 95 -7.56 3.95 -4.08
CA ILE A 95 -7.33 2.62 -4.69
C ILE A 95 -8.24 2.44 -5.92
N ALA A 96 -9.50 2.85 -5.85
CA ALA A 96 -10.41 2.80 -7.00
C ALA A 96 -9.93 3.70 -8.14
N LEU A 97 -9.50 4.93 -7.82
CA LEU A 97 -8.91 5.85 -8.80
C LEU A 97 -7.63 5.30 -9.43
N SER A 98 -6.79 4.60 -8.67
CA SER A 98 -5.63 3.87 -9.20
C SER A 98 -6.06 2.84 -10.25
N GLY A 99 -7.08 2.04 -9.96
CA GLY A 99 -7.61 1.06 -10.91
C GLY A 99 -8.17 1.70 -12.18
N LEU A 100 -8.86 2.84 -12.06
CA LEU A 100 -9.33 3.60 -13.21
C LEU A 100 -8.16 4.18 -14.02
N ALA A 101 -7.10 4.64 -13.38
CA ALA A 101 -5.89 5.12 -14.04
C ALA A 101 -5.20 4.00 -14.84
N ASP A 102 -5.05 2.79 -14.26
CA ASP A 102 -4.52 1.61 -14.97
C ASP A 102 -5.37 1.28 -16.21
N LEU A 103 -6.71 1.33 -16.09
CA LEU A 103 -7.60 1.09 -17.23
C LEU A 103 -7.50 2.18 -18.31
N TYR A 104 -7.33 3.43 -17.91
CA TYR A 104 -7.09 4.54 -18.83
C TYR A 104 -5.76 4.35 -19.59
N GLU A 105 -4.69 3.98 -18.90
CA GLU A 105 -3.40 3.64 -19.51
C GLU A 105 -3.53 2.47 -20.47
N TYR A 106 -4.30 1.41 -20.12
CA TYR A 106 -4.61 0.30 -21.03
C TYR A 106 -5.24 0.79 -22.34
N LEU A 107 -6.26 1.63 -22.26
CA LEU A 107 -6.95 2.14 -23.46
C LEU A 107 -6.02 2.98 -24.32
N THR A 108 -5.20 3.82 -23.71
CA THR A 108 -4.23 4.68 -24.40
C THR A 108 -3.16 3.86 -25.11
N LEU A 109 -2.54 2.89 -24.43
CA LEU A 109 -1.53 2.01 -24.98
C LEU A 109 -2.10 1.13 -26.12
N ASN A 110 -3.30 0.59 -25.93
CA ASN A 110 -3.95 -0.22 -26.94
C ASN A 110 -4.26 0.57 -28.21
N ASN A 111 -4.75 1.79 -28.09
CA ASN A 111 -5.00 2.69 -29.22
C ASN A 111 -3.70 3.04 -29.94
N LEU A 112 -2.62 3.33 -29.22
CA LEU A 112 -1.31 3.63 -29.78
C LEU A 112 -0.76 2.43 -30.55
N LEU A 113 -0.86 1.22 -30.01
CA LEU A 113 -0.44 -0.01 -30.68
C LEU A 113 -1.24 -0.29 -31.95
N VAL A 114 -2.55 -0.04 -31.95
CA VAL A 114 -3.41 -0.18 -33.14
C VAL A 114 -2.98 0.82 -34.20
N GLN A 115 -2.73 2.07 -33.87
CA GLN A 115 -2.24 3.12 -34.77
C GLN A 115 -0.88 2.76 -35.38
N LEU A 116 0.07 2.28 -34.58
CA LEU A 116 1.40 1.86 -35.04
C LEU A 116 1.32 0.65 -36.01
N LYS A 117 0.44 -0.31 -35.72
CA LYS A 117 0.20 -1.46 -36.61
C LYS A 117 -0.46 -1.04 -37.93
N SER A 118 -1.32 -0.03 -37.91
CA SER A 118 -2.00 0.48 -39.12
C SER A 118 -1.09 1.37 -39.96
N ALA A 119 -0.07 2.00 -39.38
CA ALA A 119 0.88 2.86 -40.08
C ALA A 119 1.91 2.11 -40.94
N ALA A 120 1.72 0.80 -41.16
CA ALA A 120 2.47 -0.05 -42.08
C ALA A 120 3.98 0.27 -42.18
N ASP A 121 4.69 0.18 -41.06
CA ASP A 121 6.15 0.24 -41.11
C ASP A 121 6.68 -1.20 -41.18
N PRO A 122 7.36 -1.61 -42.28
CA PRO A 122 7.89 -2.98 -42.44
C PRO A 122 8.96 -3.33 -41.39
N TYR A 123 9.44 -2.35 -40.64
CA TYR A 123 10.50 -2.48 -39.64
C TYR A 123 10.02 -2.33 -38.19
N GLY A 124 8.75 -2.63 -37.91
CA GLY A 124 8.06 -2.48 -36.63
C GLY A 124 8.69 -3.10 -35.37
N THR A 125 10.01 -3.26 -35.35
CA THR A 125 10.77 -3.82 -34.22
C THR A 125 11.35 -2.78 -33.26
N VAL A 126 11.27 -1.48 -33.55
CA VAL A 126 12.03 -0.46 -32.81
C VAL A 126 11.25 0.15 -31.63
N VAL A 127 9.93 0.09 -31.62
CA VAL A 127 9.13 0.79 -30.60
C VAL A 127 8.84 -0.08 -29.37
N GLU A 128 8.86 -1.41 -29.50
CA GLU A 128 8.47 -2.32 -28.42
C GLU A 128 9.52 -2.39 -27.29
N ASN A 129 10.77 -2.03 -27.55
CA ASN A 129 11.88 -2.15 -26.58
C ASN A 129 12.26 -0.83 -25.88
N SER A 130 11.66 0.30 -26.24
CA SER A 130 12.14 1.61 -25.76
C SER A 130 11.33 2.20 -24.62
N VAL A 131 10.20 1.64 -24.24
CA VAL A 131 9.34 2.21 -23.21
C VAL A 131 9.23 1.22 -22.05
N LYS A 132 9.73 1.59 -20.86
CA LYS A 132 9.45 0.87 -19.62
C LYS A 132 7.96 0.99 -19.29
N CYS A 133 7.13 0.26 -20.01
CA CYS A 133 5.69 0.25 -19.81
C CYS A 133 5.20 -1.14 -19.51
N PHE A 134 4.19 -1.22 -18.67
CA PHE A 134 3.39 -2.43 -18.57
C PHE A 134 2.77 -2.75 -19.93
N THR A 135 2.67 -4.04 -20.27
CA THR A 135 1.92 -4.44 -21.45
C THR A 135 0.44 -4.07 -21.30
N PRO A 136 -0.31 -3.81 -22.38
CA PRO A 136 -1.75 -3.52 -22.26
C PRO A 136 -2.51 -4.59 -21.46
N ALA A 137 -2.18 -5.86 -21.65
CA ALA A 137 -2.80 -6.95 -20.89
C ALA A 137 -2.50 -6.86 -19.37
N SER A 138 -1.28 -6.48 -18.97
CA SER A 138 -0.94 -6.31 -17.55
C SER A 138 -1.66 -5.11 -16.94
N GLN A 139 -1.80 -4.00 -17.64
CA GLN A 139 -2.58 -2.84 -17.19
C GLN A 139 -4.04 -3.18 -16.95
N LEU A 140 -4.66 -3.96 -17.85
CA LEU A 140 -6.03 -4.42 -17.65
C LEU A 140 -6.18 -5.28 -16.38
N ILE A 141 -5.25 -6.23 -16.17
CA ILE A 141 -5.26 -7.10 -14.99
C ILE A 141 -5.07 -6.28 -13.71
N LEU A 142 -4.11 -5.34 -13.69
CA LEU A 142 -3.82 -4.49 -12.54
C LEU A 142 -4.99 -3.56 -12.22
N GLY A 143 -5.60 -2.95 -13.23
CA GLY A 143 -6.77 -2.09 -13.07
C GLY A 143 -7.98 -2.85 -12.52
N ALA A 144 -8.29 -4.02 -13.09
CA ALA A 144 -9.37 -4.88 -12.61
C ALA A 144 -9.12 -5.34 -11.15
N ALA A 145 -7.90 -5.77 -10.82
CA ALA A 145 -7.54 -6.19 -9.47
C ALA A 145 -7.67 -5.05 -8.44
N SER A 146 -7.24 -3.83 -8.79
CA SER A 146 -7.36 -2.65 -7.92
C SER A 146 -8.83 -2.26 -7.69
N ILE A 147 -9.70 -2.31 -8.71
CA ILE A 147 -11.13 -2.03 -8.58
C ILE A 147 -11.82 -3.09 -7.72
N LEU A 148 -11.50 -4.37 -7.92
CA LEU A 148 -12.04 -5.46 -7.10
C LEU A 148 -11.60 -5.31 -5.63
N ALA A 149 -10.33 -4.95 -5.38
CA ALA A 149 -9.83 -4.68 -4.04
C ALA A 149 -10.55 -3.50 -3.38
N ALA A 150 -10.76 -2.40 -4.09
CA ALA A 150 -11.51 -1.25 -3.60
C ALA A 150 -12.96 -1.62 -3.27
N GLY A 151 -13.65 -2.37 -4.13
CA GLY A 151 -15.02 -2.85 -3.90
C GLY A 151 -15.12 -3.76 -2.66
N ALA A 152 -14.16 -4.65 -2.50
CA ALA A 152 -14.06 -5.54 -1.34
C ALA A 152 -13.86 -4.77 -0.03
N LEU A 153 -12.93 -3.81 -0.02
CA LEU A 153 -12.70 -2.94 1.14
C LEU A 153 -13.89 -2.05 1.46
N PHE A 154 -14.57 -1.53 0.43
CA PHE A 154 -15.77 -0.72 0.62
C PHE A 154 -16.89 -1.53 1.27
N SER A 155 -17.13 -2.77 0.82
CA SER A 155 -18.08 -3.68 1.45
C SER A 155 -17.74 -3.93 2.92
N THR A 156 -16.46 -4.12 3.23
CA THR A 156 -15.95 -4.30 4.60
C THR A 156 -16.24 -3.08 5.47
N VAL A 157 -15.96 -1.86 4.99
CA VAL A 157 -16.24 -0.62 5.74
C VAL A 157 -17.74 -0.41 5.93
N ALA A 158 -18.56 -0.76 4.93
CA ALA A 158 -20.01 -0.69 5.05
C ALA A 158 -20.56 -1.65 6.13
N ASP A 159 -19.93 -2.81 6.30
CA ASP A 159 -20.30 -3.76 7.38
C ASP A 159 -19.85 -3.27 8.77
N CYS A 160 -18.73 -2.53 8.86
CA CYS A 160 -18.29 -1.88 10.10
C CYS A 160 -19.25 -0.79 10.60
N GLN A 161 -20.05 -0.17 9.71
CA GLN A 161 -21.01 0.87 10.09
C GLN A 161 -22.32 0.33 10.66
N LYS A 162 -22.67 -0.93 10.40
CA LYS A 162 -23.99 -1.49 10.74
C LYS A 162 -24.01 -2.03 12.18
N LYS A 163 -24.32 -1.15 13.15
CA LYS A 163 -24.65 -1.58 14.51
C LYS A 163 -25.88 -2.49 14.55
N GLY A 164 -25.75 -3.62 15.22
CA GLY A 164 -26.89 -4.41 15.68
C GLY A 164 -27.48 -5.44 14.70
N HIS A 165 -27.12 -5.44 13.43
CA HIS A 165 -27.49 -6.53 12.53
C HIS A 165 -26.26 -7.38 12.26
N ARG A 166 -26.13 -8.51 12.98
CA ARG A 166 -25.20 -9.61 12.66
C ARG A 166 -25.59 -10.23 11.31
N LYS A 167 -25.47 -9.48 10.21
CA LYS A 167 -25.33 -10.13 8.91
C LYS A 167 -23.98 -10.82 8.93
N ALA A 168 -23.97 -12.09 8.53
CA ALA A 168 -22.73 -12.88 8.44
C ALA A 168 -21.69 -12.06 7.67
N PHE A 169 -20.67 -11.56 8.39
CA PHE A 169 -19.53 -10.85 7.80
C PHE A 169 -18.82 -11.84 6.87
N ASN A 170 -18.76 -11.52 5.61
CA ASN A 170 -18.08 -12.39 4.65
C ASN A 170 -16.59 -12.04 4.59
N GLY A 171 -15.79 -12.65 5.46
CA GLY A 171 -14.36 -12.43 5.59
C GLY A 171 -13.54 -12.70 4.32
N VAL A 172 -14.11 -13.42 3.35
CA VAL A 172 -13.45 -13.72 2.07
C VAL A 172 -13.13 -12.45 1.28
N TYR A 173 -13.95 -11.40 1.40
CA TYR A 173 -13.65 -10.12 0.71
C TYR A 173 -12.34 -9.49 1.16
N LEU A 174 -11.93 -9.67 2.42
CA LEU A 174 -10.66 -9.13 2.92
C LEU A 174 -9.41 -9.84 2.34
N LEU A 175 -9.56 -10.98 1.68
CA LEU A 175 -8.45 -11.65 0.98
C LEU A 175 -8.16 -11.03 -0.40
N ILE A 176 -9.10 -10.28 -0.97
CA ILE A 176 -8.94 -9.70 -2.32
C ILE A 176 -7.80 -8.66 -2.37
N PRO A 177 -7.70 -7.67 -1.44
CA PRO A 177 -6.64 -6.67 -1.46
C PRO A 177 -5.22 -7.27 -1.40
N PRO A 178 -4.86 -8.19 -0.49
CA PRO A 178 -3.52 -8.75 -0.49
C PRO A 178 -3.21 -9.54 -1.77
N VAL A 179 -4.18 -10.25 -2.36
CA VAL A 179 -3.99 -10.95 -3.64
C VAL A 179 -3.75 -9.95 -4.78
N ALA A 180 -4.51 -8.85 -4.84
CA ALA A 180 -4.32 -7.80 -5.83
C ALA A 180 -2.91 -7.18 -5.74
N LEU A 181 -2.42 -6.94 -4.51
CA LEU A 181 -1.06 -6.41 -4.28
C LEU A 181 0.03 -7.41 -4.64
N VAL A 182 -0.17 -8.72 -4.42
CA VAL A 182 0.76 -9.77 -4.89
C VAL A 182 0.85 -9.76 -6.41
N VAL A 183 -0.29 -9.68 -7.10
CA VAL A 183 -0.30 -9.58 -8.57
C VAL A 183 0.50 -8.36 -9.01
N ARG A 184 0.26 -7.20 -8.39
CA ARG A 184 1.02 -5.98 -8.70
C ARG A 184 2.51 -6.13 -8.41
N LEU A 185 2.88 -6.72 -7.27
CA LEU A 185 4.28 -6.99 -6.90
C LEU A 185 5.00 -7.82 -7.98
N VAL A 186 4.35 -8.86 -8.50
CA VAL A 186 4.92 -9.72 -9.55
C VAL A 186 5.14 -8.92 -10.84
N PHE A 187 4.19 -8.10 -11.26
CA PHE A 187 4.33 -7.29 -12.46
C PHE A 187 5.39 -6.18 -12.28
N THR A 188 5.41 -5.49 -11.15
CA THR A 188 6.42 -4.46 -10.83
C THR A 188 7.82 -5.09 -10.80
N TYR A 189 7.99 -6.23 -10.11
CA TYR A 189 9.27 -6.94 -10.09
C TYR A 189 9.72 -7.34 -11.50
N ARG A 190 8.83 -7.86 -12.34
CA ARG A 190 9.15 -8.24 -13.71
C ARG A 190 9.59 -7.03 -14.55
N LEU A 191 8.97 -5.88 -14.35
CA LEU A 191 9.31 -4.65 -15.06
C LEU A 191 10.66 -4.10 -14.60
N GLU A 192 10.88 -4.03 -13.29
CA GLU A 192 12.09 -3.45 -12.70
C GLU A 192 13.30 -4.39 -12.71
N SER A 193 13.10 -5.72 -12.84
CA SER A 193 14.19 -6.69 -12.88
C SER A 193 15.18 -6.48 -14.06
N VAL A 194 14.77 -5.72 -15.06
CA VAL A 194 15.65 -5.31 -16.18
C VAL A 194 16.60 -4.16 -15.76
N ASN A 195 16.30 -3.45 -14.67
CA ASN A 195 17.12 -2.35 -14.19
C ASN A 195 18.33 -2.89 -13.42
N PRO A 196 19.58 -2.57 -13.81
CA PRO A 196 20.77 -3.06 -13.14
C PRO A 196 20.96 -2.48 -11.72
N SER A 197 20.28 -1.37 -11.39
CA SER A 197 20.41 -0.70 -10.10
C SER A 197 19.28 -1.08 -9.16
N LEU A 198 19.56 -1.98 -8.19
CA LEU A 198 18.60 -2.32 -7.14
C LEU A 198 18.22 -1.09 -6.29
N GLU A 199 19.13 -0.15 -6.10
CA GLU A 199 18.87 1.06 -5.31
C GLU A 199 17.78 1.95 -5.89
N ALA A 200 17.48 1.83 -7.19
CA ALA A 200 16.44 2.61 -7.84
C ALA A 200 15.02 2.18 -7.46
N TYR A 201 14.82 0.89 -7.17
CA TYR A 201 13.46 0.34 -7.03
C TYR A 201 13.20 -0.51 -5.77
N TYR A 202 14.20 -0.74 -4.90
CA TYR A 202 14.00 -1.60 -3.71
C TYR A 202 12.94 -1.04 -2.75
N THR A 203 12.80 0.28 -2.65
CA THR A 203 11.81 0.93 -1.78
C THR A 203 10.39 0.62 -2.23
N GLU A 204 10.13 0.62 -3.53
CA GLU A 204 8.85 0.29 -4.13
C GLU A 204 8.48 -1.18 -3.91
N LEU A 205 9.42 -2.10 -4.16
CA LEU A 205 9.19 -3.52 -3.92
C LEU A 205 8.90 -3.83 -2.46
N LEU A 206 9.68 -3.23 -1.53
CA LEU A 206 9.46 -3.42 -0.10
C LEU A 206 8.14 -2.76 0.38
N ALA A 207 7.76 -1.61 -0.19
CA ALA A 207 6.45 -1.02 0.07
C ALA A 207 5.32 -1.99 -0.30
N LEU A 208 5.35 -2.59 -1.49
CA LEU A 208 4.37 -3.59 -1.92
C LEU A 208 4.35 -4.82 -1.02
N VAL A 209 5.52 -5.32 -0.61
CA VAL A 209 5.61 -6.47 0.31
C VAL A 209 4.96 -6.15 1.65
N PHE A 210 5.30 -5.01 2.27
CA PHE A 210 4.75 -4.65 3.57
C PHE A 210 3.27 -4.25 3.50
N LEU A 211 2.81 -3.63 2.42
CA LEU A 211 1.38 -3.40 2.17
C LEU A 211 0.62 -4.73 2.07
N THR A 212 1.17 -5.69 1.33
CA THR A 212 0.58 -7.03 1.22
C THR A 212 0.48 -7.71 2.58
N LEU A 213 1.55 -7.68 3.39
CA LEU A 213 1.57 -8.26 4.73
C LEU A 213 0.60 -7.53 5.67
N ALA A 214 0.47 -6.21 5.56
CA ALA A 214 -0.48 -5.45 6.36
C ALA A 214 -1.93 -5.82 6.04
N PHE A 215 -2.31 -5.91 4.75
CA PHE A 215 -3.65 -6.37 4.36
C PHE A 215 -3.87 -7.85 4.68
N TYR A 216 -2.85 -8.69 4.56
CA TYR A 216 -2.94 -10.09 4.98
C TYR A 216 -3.20 -10.21 6.50
N THR A 217 -2.50 -9.44 7.33
CA THR A 217 -2.77 -9.42 8.77
C THR A 217 -4.12 -8.79 9.10
N LEU A 218 -4.62 -7.83 8.32
CA LEU A 218 -5.98 -7.34 8.43
C LEU A 218 -7.00 -8.44 8.10
N SER A 219 -6.77 -9.22 7.03
CA SER A 219 -7.67 -10.31 6.66
C SER A 219 -7.69 -11.43 7.70
N SER A 220 -6.61 -11.65 8.47
CA SER A 220 -6.58 -12.68 9.51
C SER A 220 -7.61 -12.46 10.63
N PHE A 221 -8.03 -11.21 10.88
CA PHE A 221 -9.12 -10.93 11.85
C PHE A 221 -10.46 -11.50 11.39
N ALA A 222 -10.69 -11.60 10.09
CA ALA A 222 -11.92 -12.20 9.56
C ALA A 222 -12.04 -13.71 9.81
N PHE A 223 -10.92 -14.35 10.14
CA PHE A 223 -10.83 -15.79 10.42
C PHE A 223 -10.48 -16.07 11.89
N ASN A 224 -10.72 -15.11 12.79
CA ASN A 224 -10.44 -15.20 14.22
C ASN A 224 -8.98 -15.58 14.56
N ALA A 225 -8.05 -15.24 13.67
CA ALA A 225 -6.60 -15.43 13.84
C ALA A 225 -5.85 -14.10 13.91
N GLY A 226 -6.58 -13.00 14.11
CA GLY A 226 -6.06 -11.65 14.13
C GLY A 226 -5.21 -11.35 15.37
N ASN A 227 -4.13 -10.59 15.19
CA ASN A 227 -3.31 -10.09 16.27
C ASN A 227 -3.01 -8.61 16.06
N LEU A 228 -3.55 -7.75 16.92
CA LEU A 228 -3.45 -6.31 16.79
C LEU A 228 -2.00 -5.80 16.74
N ARG A 229 -1.10 -6.41 17.54
CA ARG A 229 0.32 -6.02 17.58
C ARG A 229 1.01 -6.29 16.24
N ARG A 230 0.74 -7.45 15.61
CA ARG A 230 1.28 -7.80 14.29
C ARG A 230 0.72 -6.88 13.22
N PHE A 231 -0.59 -6.64 13.23
CA PHE A 231 -1.25 -5.75 12.30
C PHE A 231 -0.67 -4.34 12.38
N ALA A 232 -0.60 -3.74 13.57
CA ALA A 232 -0.01 -2.42 13.77
C ALA A 232 1.44 -2.36 13.27
N PHE A 233 2.25 -3.36 13.59
CA PHE A 233 3.63 -3.43 13.14
C PHE A 233 3.76 -3.40 11.61
N PHE A 234 3.00 -4.24 10.89
CA PHE A 234 3.06 -4.26 9.43
C PHE A 234 2.46 -3.01 8.78
N VAL A 235 1.43 -2.41 9.38
CA VAL A 235 0.92 -1.09 8.95
C VAL A 235 2.01 -0.03 9.13
N GLY A 236 2.70 0.00 10.27
CA GLY A 236 3.80 0.93 10.49
C GLY A 236 4.94 0.77 9.49
N LEU A 237 5.34 -0.48 9.19
CA LEU A 237 6.35 -0.77 8.17
C LEU A 237 5.88 -0.39 6.78
N SER A 238 4.63 -0.67 6.42
CA SER A 238 4.11 -0.26 5.11
C SER A 238 4.20 1.24 4.91
N LEU A 239 3.87 2.05 5.93
CA LEU A 239 4.06 3.50 5.90
C LEU A 239 5.53 3.88 5.73
N ALA A 240 6.44 3.26 6.51
CA ALA A 240 7.87 3.55 6.44
C ALA A 240 8.46 3.35 5.04
N PHE A 241 7.91 2.42 4.23
CA PHE A 241 8.37 2.15 2.86
C PHE A 241 7.53 2.82 1.78
N VAL A 242 6.24 3.06 2.01
CA VAL A 242 5.38 3.79 1.07
C VAL A 242 5.85 5.24 0.93
N PHE A 243 6.18 5.93 2.01
CA PHE A 243 6.63 7.32 1.94
C PHE A 243 7.86 7.51 1.04
N PRO A 244 8.97 6.76 1.18
CA PRO A 244 10.09 6.87 0.25
C PRO A 244 9.73 6.43 -1.18
N SER A 245 8.85 5.44 -1.39
CA SER A 245 8.44 5.07 -2.75
C SER A 245 7.62 6.17 -3.44
N LEU A 246 6.86 6.97 -2.68
CA LEU A 246 6.21 8.17 -3.21
C LEU A 246 7.22 9.26 -3.61
N ALA A 247 8.40 9.34 -2.97
CA ALA A 247 9.45 10.27 -3.34
C ALA A 247 10.13 9.91 -4.68
N ASP A 248 10.05 8.66 -5.10
CA ASP A 248 10.57 8.20 -6.39
C ASP A 248 9.76 8.74 -7.58
N GLY A 249 8.54 9.21 -7.31
CA GLY A 249 7.70 9.84 -8.31
C GLY A 249 7.25 8.90 -9.43
N GLY A 250 7.27 7.60 -9.22
CA GLY A 250 7.01 6.48 -10.12
C GLY A 250 6.52 6.78 -11.55
N PRO A 251 6.82 5.96 -12.54
CA PRO A 251 6.46 6.22 -13.95
C PRO A 251 4.94 6.27 -14.18
N HIS A 252 4.16 5.69 -13.26
CA HIS A 252 2.72 5.56 -13.37
C HIS A 252 1.99 6.23 -12.21
N LEU A 253 1.09 7.16 -12.53
CA LEU A 253 0.20 7.80 -11.56
C LEU A 253 -0.63 6.76 -10.79
N SER A 254 -1.02 5.68 -11.45
CA SER A 254 -1.77 4.57 -10.86
C SER A 254 -1.05 3.93 -9.68
N SER A 255 0.27 3.73 -9.76
CA SER A 255 1.08 3.18 -8.67
C SER A 255 1.10 4.11 -7.45
N LEU A 256 1.31 5.42 -7.67
CA LEU A 256 1.31 6.41 -6.60
C LEU A 256 -0.03 6.46 -5.87
N LEU A 257 -1.14 6.47 -6.62
CA LEU A 257 -2.49 6.45 -6.07
C LEU A 257 -2.77 5.18 -5.27
N LEU A 258 -2.30 4.02 -5.75
CA LEU A 258 -2.45 2.75 -5.04
C LEU A 258 -1.68 2.75 -3.72
N TYR A 259 -0.43 3.18 -3.72
CA TYR A 259 0.41 3.19 -2.52
C TYR A 259 -0.14 4.15 -1.48
N ALA A 260 -0.44 5.38 -1.89
CA ALA A 260 -1.04 6.38 -1.01
C ALA A 260 -2.41 5.90 -0.48
N GLY A 261 -3.27 5.40 -1.37
CA GLY A 261 -4.60 4.89 -1.00
C GLY A 261 -4.54 3.72 -0.04
N SER A 262 -3.66 2.75 -0.30
CA SER A 262 -3.47 1.59 0.57
C SER A 262 -2.93 1.99 1.95
N ALA A 263 -1.98 2.91 2.01
CA ALA A 263 -1.42 3.42 3.26
C ALA A 263 -2.48 4.17 4.09
N VAL A 264 -3.29 5.03 3.45
CA VAL A 264 -4.38 5.77 4.10
C VAL A 264 -5.48 4.82 4.58
N ALA A 265 -5.88 3.81 3.78
CA ALA A 265 -6.86 2.81 4.16
C ALA A 265 -6.40 2.01 5.39
N LEU A 266 -5.17 1.49 5.36
CA LEU A 266 -4.59 0.72 6.47
C LEU A 266 -4.44 1.57 7.74
N MET A 267 -4.04 2.84 7.62
CA MET A 267 -4.00 3.76 8.74
C MET A 267 -5.39 3.98 9.34
N GLY A 268 -6.41 4.09 8.49
CA GLY A 268 -7.80 4.20 8.91
C GLY A 268 -8.27 2.97 9.69
N PHE A 269 -8.01 1.76 9.19
CA PHE A 269 -8.31 0.52 9.91
C PHE A 269 -7.53 0.41 11.23
N LEU A 270 -6.26 0.83 11.26
CA LEU A 270 -5.49 0.85 12.49
C LEU A 270 -6.10 1.82 13.51
N MET A 271 -6.51 3.01 13.11
CA MET A 271 -7.18 3.96 13.99
C MET A 271 -8.52 3.43 14.51
N LEU A 272 -9.29 2.72 13.67
CA LEU A 272 -10.52 2.06 14.10
C LEU A 272 -10.24 1.02 15.18
N SER A 273 -9.23 0.19 15.00
CA SER A 273 -8.87 -0.86 15.97
C SER A 273 -8.27 -0.33 17.28
N LEU A 274 -7.79 0.91 17.29
CA LEU A 274 -7.25 1.59 18.48
C LEU A 274 -8.27 2.53 19.15
N SER A 275 -9.42 2.81 18.51
CA SER A 275 -10.51 3.56 19.14
C SER A 275 -11.13 2.71 20.25
N GLU A 276 -11.50 3.34 21.37
CA GLU A 276 -12.14 2.64 22.48
C GLU A 276 -13.38 1.89 21.97
N PRO A 277 -13.55 0.59 22.32
CA PRO A 277 -14.78 -0.14 22.03
C PRO A 277 -15.98 0.63 22.59
N SER A 278 -17.10 0.68 21.88
CA SER A 278 -18.29 1.31 22.42
C SER A 278 -18.77 0.55 23.65
N GLU A 279 -19.37 1.24 24.64
CA GLU A 279 -19.82 0.69 25.94
C GLU A 279 -20.65 -0.60 25.83
N SER A 280 -21.25 -0.87 24.67
CA SER A 280 -21.95 -2.14 24.39
C SER A 280 -21.04 -3.37 24.24
N THR A 281 -19.72 -3.19 24.26
CA THR A 281 -18.73 -4.28 24.10
C THR A 281 -18.19 -4.74 25.48
N GLU A 282 -18.34 -3.93 26.54
CA GLU A 282 -17.94 -4.32 27.91
C GLU A 282 -18.79 -5.46 28.48
N GLU A 283 -20.02 -5.66 27.99
CA GLU A 283 -20.89 -6.78 28.40
C GLU A 283 -20.52 -8.12 27.70
N ALA A 284 -19.60 -8.13 26.75
CA ALA A 284 -19.21 -9.32 25.98
C ALA A 284 -17.82 -9.90 26.39
N PHE A 285 -17.15 -9.28 27.37
CA PHE A 285 -15.94 -9.75 28.02
C PHE A 285 -16.24 -10.10 29.49
#